data_a8d08553226d3480a5de62ecb6e9d219
#
_entry.id   a8d08553226d3480a5de62ecb6e9d219
#
_cell.length_a   1.000
_cell.length_b   1.000
_cell.length_c   1.000
_cell.angle_alpha   90.00
_cell.angle_beta   90.00
_cell.angle_gamma   90.00
#
_symmetry.space_group_name_H-M   'P 1'
#
loop_
_entity.id
_entity.type
_entity.pdbx_description
1 polymer ?
#
loop_
_entity_poly.entity_id
_entity_poly.type
_entity_poly.pdbx_seq_one_letter_code
_entity_poly.pdbx_strand_id
1 'polypeptide(L)'
;MSDINVKFLSLSSGSSGNCYFLGRFDGENCLGGILIDAGVSLKRLKSILYDHGLSTDDFGAVLITHDHMDHVRSLASYCKKLSKPIWTSDVLADALLSRTLKLASLGATVLKLVEDGWNDV
;
A
#
# COMPACT_ATOMS: atom_id res chain seq x y z
N MET A 1 11.57 23.90 -16.20
CA MET A 1 10.44 22.98 -16.17
C MET A 1 10.85 21.65 -15.60
N SER A 2 10.16 21.19 -14.59
CA SER A 2 10.51 19.91 -13.93
C SER A 2 10.10 18.75 -14.81
N ASP A 3 10.97 17.74 -14.92
CA ASP A 3 10.62 16.48 -15.57
C ASP A 3 10.05 15.54 -14.52
N ILE A 4 8.72 15.38 -14.51
CA ILE A 4 8.03 14.50 -13.60
C ILE A 4 7.97 13.10 -14.21
N ASN A 5 8.50 12.12 -13.48
CA ASN A 5 8.51 10.72 -13.86
C ASN A 5 7.68 9.90 -12.90
N VAL A 6 7.04 8.86 -13.43
CA VAL A 6 6.42 7.81 -12.61
C VAL A 6 7.40 6.67 -12.47
N LYS A 7 7.68 6.26 -11.23
CA LYS A 7 8.61 5.15 -10.94
C LYS A 7 7.88 4.06 -10.18
N PHE A 8 8.15 2.83 -10.57
CA PHE A 8 7.64 1.63 -9.91
C PHE A 8 8.81 0.88 -9.30
N LEU A 9 8.72 0.61 -7.98
CA LEU A 9 9.76 -0.11 -7.25
C LEU A 9 9.18 -1.40 -6.67
N SER A 10 9.85 -2.52 -6.94
CA SER A 10 9.57 -3.77 -6.24
C SER A 10 10.34 -3.75 -4.93
N LEU A 11 9.61 -3.59 -3.83
CA LEU A 11 10.22 -3.60 -2.50
C LEU A 11 10.41 -5.01 -1.98
N SER A 12 9.51 -5.92 -2.35
CA SER A 12 9.61 -7.34 -2.05
C SER A 12 8.65 -8.10 -2.97
N SER A 13 9.03 -9.30 -3.39
CA SER A 13 8.18 -10.16 -4.22
C SER A 13 8.40 -11.61 -3.85
N GLY A 14 7.36 -12.45 -4.06
CA GLY A 14 7.40 -13.88 -3.79
C GLY A 14 6.64 -14.28 -2.54
N SER A 15 6.80 -15.54 -2.13
CA SER A 15 6.06 -16.12 -1.00
C SER A 15 6.45 -15.53 0.37
N SER A 16 7.59 -14.86 0.46
CA SER A 16 8.03 -14.19 1.69
C SER A 16 7.37 -12.81 1.90
N GLY A 17 6.58 -12.36 0.94
CA GLY A 17 5.82 -11.13 1.01
C GLY A 17 5.93 -10.32 -0.26
N ASN A 18 4.81 -9.70 -0.66
CA ASN A 18 4.75 -8.84 -1.84
C ASN A 18 4.44 -7.42 -1.40
N CYS A 19 5.23 -6.48 -1.91
CA CYS A 19 5.06 -5.05 -1.62
C CYS A 19 5.75 -4.23 -2.70
N TYR A 20 5.04 -3.25 -3.24
CA TYR A 20 5.53 -2.41 -4.33
C TYR A 20 5.22 -0.95 -4.04
N PHE A 21 6.03 -0.06 -4.55
CA PHE A 21 5.83 1.38 -4.45
C PHE A 21 5.68 1.96 -5.85
N LEU A 22 4.63 2.73 -6.07
CA LEU A 22 4.40 3.48 -7.29
C LEU A 22 4.32 4.96 -6.95
N GLY A 23 5.23 5.76 -7.47
CA GLY A 23 5.31 7.17 -7.11
C GLY A 23 5.62 8.09 -8.27
N ARG A 24 5.33 9.37 -8.05
CA ARG A 24 5.71 10.46 -8.94
C ARG A 24 6.96 11.12 -8.38
N PHE A 25 7.92 11.37 -9.24
CA PHE A 25 9.21 11.93 -8.85
C PHE A 25 9.57 13.12 -9.73
N ASP A 26 10.17 14.14 -9.12
CA ASP A 26 10.89 15.20 -9.80
C ASP A 26 12.38 14.96 -9.52
N GLY A 27 13.08 14.36 -10.50
CA GLY A 27 14.41 13.86 -10.27
C GLY A 27 14.40 12.75 -9.20
N GLU A 28 15.09 12.97 -8.09
CA GLU A 28 15.10 12.06 -6.95
C GLU A 28 14.08 12.40 -5.87
N ASN A 29 13.37 13.53 -6.04
CA ASN A 29 12.38 13.98 -5.06
C ASN A 29 11.04 13.29 -5.29
N CYS A 30 10.59 12.54 -4.30
CA CYS A 30 9.26 11.92 -4.34
C CYS A 30 8.18 12.97 -4.08
N LEU A 31 7.25 13.12 -5.02
CA LEU A 31 6.13 14.05 -4.90
C LEU A 31 4.90 13.39 -4.29
N GLY A 32 4.91 12.08 -4.15
CA GLY A 32 3.82 11.30 -3.59
C GLY A 32 3.69 9.98 -4.30
N GLY A 33 2.95 9.05 -3.72
CA GLY A 33 2.79 7.71 -4.28
C GLY A 33 1.77 6.87 -3.56
N ILE A 34 1.70 5.62 -3.96
CA ILE A 34 0.88 4.59 -3.33
C ILE A 34 1.74 3.36 -3.06
N LEU A 35 1.39 2.66 -1.99
CA LEU A 35 1.96 1.35 -1.69
C LEU A 35 1.02 0.29 -2.24
N ILE A 36 1.56 -0.71 -2.91
CA ILE A 36 0.77 -1.81 -3.49
C ILE A 36 1.12 -3.07 -2.72
N ASP A 37 0.12 -3.65 -2.07
CA ASP A 37 0.19 -4.82 -1.21
C ASP A 37 1.01 -4.60 0.07
N ALA A 38 0.71 -5.38 1.09
CA ALA A 38 1.26 -5.23 2.44
C ALA A 38 1.73 -6.59 2.98
N GLY A 39 2.52 -7.30 2.17
CA GLY A 39 3.00 -8.64 2.50
C GLY A 39 4.24 -8.67 3.39
N VAL A 40 4.89 -7.54 3.63
CA VAL A 40 6.09 -7.45 4.47
C VAL A 40 5.77 -6.74 5.79
N SER A 41 6.53 -7.04 6.84
CA SER A 41 6.36 -6.35 8.13
C SER A 41 6.62 -4.86 7.98
N LEU A 42 6.02 -4.05 8.84
CA LEU A 42 6.22 -2.61 8.82
C LEU A 42 7.69 -2.23 9.05
N LYS A 43 8.36 -2.96 9.92
CA LYS A 43 9.78 -2.76 10.19
C LYS A 43 10.62 -2.98 8.92
N ARG A 44 10.36 -4.07 8.20
CA ARG A 44 11.06 -4.38 6.95
C ARG A 44 10.72 -3.35 5.87
N LEU A 45 9.45 -2.95 5.77
CA LEU A 45 9.02 -1.91 4.84
C LEU A 45 9.83 -0.62 5.04
N LYS A 46 9.92 -0.15 6.28
CA LYS A 46 10.66 1.08 6.60
C LYS A 46 12.13 0.97 6.22
N SER A 47 12.74 -0.18 6.47
CA SER A 47 14.14 -0.43 6.11
C SER A 47 14.36 -0.39 4.60
N ILE A 48 13.50 -1.05 3.84
CA ILE A 48 13.62 -1.08 2.37
C ILE A 48 13.38 0.30 1.78
N LEU A 49 12.37 1.02 2.26
CA LEU A 49 12.10 2.39 1.82
C LEU A 49 13.30 3.31 2.10
N TYR A 50 13.89 3.20 3.27
CA TYR A 50 15.07 3.97 3.64
C TYR A 50 16.22 3.72 2.67
N ASP A 51 16.46 2.48 2.28
CA ASP A 51 17.50 2.11 1.32
C ASP A 51 17.28 2.77 -0.05
N HIS A 52 16.06 3.13 -0.38
CA HIS A 52 15.70 3.83 -1.62
C HIS A 52 15.53 5.34 -1.43
N GLY A 53 15.91 5.88 -0.28
CA GLY A 53 15.73 7.30 0.01
C GLY A 53 14.28 7.71 0.26
N LEU A 54 13.43 6.76 0.66
CA LEU A 54 12.00 6.97 0.88
C LEU A 54 11.61 6.73 2.33
N SER A 55 10.40 7.15 2.67
CA SER A 55 9.80 6.90 3.98
C SER A 55 8.31 6.57 3.82
N THR A 56 7.65 6.23 4.93
CA THR A 56 6.20 5.99 4.93
C THR A 56 5.39 7.26 4.65
N ASP A 57 6.00 8.44 4.74
CA ASP A 57 5.34 9.70 4.38
C ASP A 57 5.22 9.90 2.87
N ASP A 58 5.96 9.11 2.08
CA ASP A 58 5.99 9.24 0.63
C ASP A 58 4.82 8.55 -0.08
N PHE A 59 4.01 7.78 0.64
CA PHE A 59 2.78 7.23 0.08
C PHE A 59 1.58 7.63 0.95
N GLY A 60 0.47 7.95 0.27
CA GLY A 60 -0.76 8.40 0.94
C GLY A 60 -1.85 7.35 1.05
N ALA A 61 -1.67 6.19 0.42
CA ALA A 61 -2.66 5.13 0.37
C ALA A 61 -2.01 3.78 0.13
N VAL A 62 -2.71 2.71 0.51
CA VAL A 62 -2.30 1.33 0.26
C VAL A 62 -3.34 0.67 -0.65
N LEU A 63 -2.89 0.11 -1.75
CA LEU A 63 -3.74 -0.62 -2.70
C LEU A 63 -3.51 -2.12 -2.50
N ILE A 64 -4.58 -2.86 -2.28
CA ILE A 64 -4.52 -4.33 -2.11
C ILE A 64 -5.04 -5.00 -3.36
N THR A 65 -4.22 -5.87 -3.95
CA THR A 65 -4.55 -6.59 -5.19
C THR A 65 -5.05 -8.01 -4.95
N HIS A 66 -4.63 -8.65 -3.84
CA HIS A 66 -4.99 -10.02 -3.49
C HIS A 66 -5.21 -10.15 -2.00
N ASP A 67 -6.05 -11.11 -1.59
CA ASP A 67 -6.31 -11.42 -0.19
C ASP A 67 -5.41 -12.56 0.36
N HIS A 68 -4.41 -12.99 -0.41
CA HIS A 68 -3.44 -13.98 0.02
C HIS A 68 -2.47 -13.42 1.07
N MET A 69 -2.01 -14.26 1.99
CA MET A 69 -1.16 -13.84 3.11
C MET A 69 0.13 -13.15 2.66
N ASP A 70 0.72 -13.55 1.55
CA ASP A 70 1.93 -12.92 1.01
C ASP A 70 1.69 -11.51 0.44
N HIS A 71 0.43 -11.07 0.36
CA HIS A 71 0.06 -9.71 -0.05
C HIS A 71 -0.52 -8.88 1.10
N VAL A 72 -1.06 -9.51 2.16
CA VAL A 72 -1.81 -8.81 3.21
C VAL A 72 -1.35 -9.14 4.64
N ARG A 73 -0.28 -9.95 4.77
CA ARG A 73 0.21 -10.44 6.06
C ARG A 73 0.31 -9.37 7.14
N SER A 74 0.78 -8.20 6.79
CA SER A 74 1.05 -7.12 7.74
C SER A 74 0.03 -5.99 7.68
N LEU A 75 -1.09 -6.18 6.98
CA LEU A 75 -2.06 -5.12 6.74
C LEU A 75 -2.61 -4.51 8.04
N ALA A 76 -2.87 -5.34 9.05
CA ALA A 76 -3.35 -4.87 10.35
C ALA A 76 -2.35 -3.92 11.02
N SER A 77 -1.05 -4.24 10.97
CA SER A 77 -0.01 -3.36 11.50
C SER A 77 0.07 -2.04 10.75
N TYR A 78 -0.09 -2.07 9.42
CA TYR A 78 -0.11 -0.86 8.62
C TYR A 78 -1.30 0.03 8.99
N CYS A 79 -2.49 -0.55 9.14
CA CYS A 79 -3.69 0.18 9.55
C CYS A 79 -3.51 0.82 10.91
N LYS A 80 -2.96 0.08 11.86
CA LYS A 80 -2.79 0.54 13.23
C LYS A 80 -1.77 1.67 13.36
N LYS A 81 -0.64 1.57 12.63
CA LYS A 81 0.50 2.47 12.81
C LYS A 81 0.59 3.59 11.78
N LEU A 82 0.10 3.39 10.58
CA LEU A 82 0.21 4.37 9.49
C LEU A 82 -1.05 5.20 9.30
N SER A 83 -2.21 4.68 9.68
CA SER A 83 -3.52 5.37 9.54
C SER A 83 -3.79 5.87 8.12
N LYS A 84 -3.37 5.11 7.11
CA LYS A 84 -3.57 5.47 5.71
C LYS A 84 -4.74 4.68 5.12
N PRO A 85 -5.52 5.26 4.17
CA PRO A 85 -6.64 4.55 3.56
C PRO A 85 -6.17 3.36 2.74
N ILE A 86 -6.99 2.32 2.72
CA ILE A 86 -6.78 1.12 1.94
C ILE A 86 -7.76 1.13 0.78
N TRP A 87 -7.25 0.94 -0.43
CA TRP A 87 -8.06 0.87 -1.64
C TRP A 87 -8.04 -0.55 -2.18
N THR A 88 -9.21 -1.08 -2.54
CA THR A 88 -9.31 -2.43 -3.09
C THR A 88 -10.65 -2.60 -3.80
N SER A 89 -10.85 -3.73 -4.49
CA SER A 89 -12.13 -4.05 -5.13
C SER A 89 -13.20 -4.36 -4.08
N ASP A 90 -14.48 -4.29 -4.48
CA ASP A 90 -15.63 -4.62 -3.62
C ASP A 90 -15.48 -6.02 -3.01
N VAL A 91 -15.16 -7.00 -3.84
CA VAL A 91 -15.05 -8.40 -3.42
C VAL A 91 -13.94 -8.57 -2.39
N LEU A 92 -12.78 -7.95 -2.63
CA LEU A 92 -11.65 -8.02 -1.70
C LEU A 92 -11.92 -7.26 -0.41
N ALA A 93 -12.61 -6.13 -0.49
CA ALA A 93 -12.97 -5.35 0.70
C ALA A 93 -13.82 -6.18 1.66
N ASP A 94 -14.84 -6.85 1.14
CA ASP A 94 -15.71 -7.71 1.93
C ASP A 94 -14.95 -8.90 2.52
N ALA A 95 -14.06 -9.52 1.73
CA ALA A 95 -13.23 -10.63 2.19
C ALA A 95 -12.27 -10.19 3.30
N LEU A 96 -11.62 -9.05 3.16
CA LEU A 96 -10.69 -8.52 4.15
C LEU A 96 -11.40 -8.14 5.45
N LEU A 97 -12.54 -7.49 5.36
CA LEU A 97 -13.31 -7.08 6.54
C LEU A 97 -13.91 -8.27 7.29
N SER A 98 -14.34 -9.33 6.57
CA SER A 98 -14.89 -10.52 7.21
C SER A 98 -13.81 -11.42 7.82
N ARG A 99 -12.64 -11.52 7.21
CA ARG A 99 -11.53 -12.33 7.72
C ARG A 99 -10.82 -11.70 8.90
N THR A 100 -10.77 -10.39 8.92
CA THR A 100 -10.08 -9.64 9.97
C THR A 100 -11.06 -8.68 10.61
N LEU A 101 -11.88 -9.20 11.52
CA LEU A 101 -12.65 -8.35 12.43
C LEU A 101 -11.78 -7.29 13.09
N LYS A 102 -10.48 -7.55 13.20
CA LYS A 102 -9.49 -6.60 13.71
C LYS A 102 -9.32 -5.36 12.85
N LEU A 103 -9.50 -5.43 11.53
CA LEU A 103 -9.38 -4.24 10.67
C LEU A 103 -10.46 -3.21 11.00
N ALA A 104 -11.70 -3.65 11.15
CA ALA A 104 -12.79 -2.77 11.54
C ALA A 104 -12.58 -2.19 12.95
N SER A 105 -12.10 -3.01 13.90
CA SER A 105 -11.84 -2.57 15.27
C SER A 105 -10.65 -1.61 15.38
N LEU A 106 -9.75 -1.61 14.41
CA LEU A 106 -8.60 -0.70 14.37
C LEU A 106 -8.94 0.63 13.69
N GLY A 107 -10.20 0.85 13.29
CA GLY A 107 -10.61 2.07 12.62
C GLY A 107 -10.06 2.19 11.19
N ALA A 108 -9.74 1.08 10.56
CA ALA A 108 -9.22 1.09 9.20
C ALA A 108 -10.24 1.67 8.22
N THR A 109 -9.80 2.59 7.38
CA THR A 109 -10.60 3.12 6.28
C THR A 109 -10.35 2.28 5.05
N VAL A 110 -11.33 1.46 4.67
CA VAL A 110 -11.26 0.65 3.46
C VAL A 110 -12.16 1.27 2.41
N LEU A 111 -11.56 1.71 1.31
CA LEU A 111 -12.25 2.35 0.20
C LEU A 111 -12.34 1.38 -0.98
N LYS A 112 -13.46 1.43 -1.68
CA LYS A 112 -13.74 0.51 -2.78
C LYS A 112 -13.48 1.20 -4.11
N LEU A 113 -12.74 0.52 -4.99
CA LEU A 113 -12.46 1.00 -6.34
C LEU A 113 -13.65 0.81 -7.25
N VAL A 114 -13.91 1.80 -8.12
CA VAL A 114 -14.83 1.66 -9.23
C VAL A 114 -14.14 0.83 -10.31
N GLU A 115 -14.80 -0.24 -10.77
CA GLU A 115 -14.17 -1.18 -11.70
C GLU A 115 -13.96 -0.61 -13.10
N ASP A 116 -14.95 0.11 -13.63
CA ASP A 116 -14.94 0.62 -15.00
C ASP A 116 -14.87 2.15 -15.04
N GLY A 117 -13.91 2.75 -14.33
CA GLY A 117 -13.79 4.19 -14.31
C GLY A 117 -12.55 4.67 -13.58
N TRP A 118 -12.41 5.97 -13.47
CA TRP A 118 -11.32 6.60 -12.75
C TRP A 118 -11.61 6.64 -11.25
N ASN A 119 -10.56 6.48 -10.47
CA ASN A 119 -10.60 6.57 -9.01
C ASN A 119 -9.57 7.59 -8.54
N ASP A 120 -9.98 8.48 -7.65
CA ASP A 120 -9.08 9.43 -7.00
C ASP A 120 -8.51 8.78 -5.73
N VAL A 121 -7.27 8.43 -5.81
CA VAL A 121 -6.57 7.75 -4.72
C VAL A 121 -5.58 8.69 -4.02
#